data_868d5371c487fc82f7223faa100046e7
#
_entry.id   868d5371c487fc82f7223faa100046e7
#
_cell.length_a   1.000
_cell.length_b   1.000
_cell.length_c   1.000
_cell.angle_alpha   90.00
_cell.angle_beta   90.00
_cell.angle_gamma   90.00
#
_symmetry.space_group_name_H-M   'P 1'
#
loop_
_entity.id
_entity.type
_entity.pdbx_description
1 polymer ?
#
loop_
_entity_poly.entity_id
_entity_poly.type
_entity_poly.pdbx_seq_one_letter_code
_entity_poly.pdbx_strand_id
1 'polypeptide(L)'
;MLSQNLEKTLREAYQLATTYKHEYVTLEHLLFSLLEDQDAISVLKACAVDISNLKESVEKFIINDLENLKENFTGEPKLTNGFQRVLQRAAIHVQSSGRESVTGANMIVALFSEKESHAVYFLHQQNMSRLDAVQYISHGISKSNESFENEEFVDSQTNDNNEQQKPKSALGQFCINLNEKSKDGKIDKLIGRSKELDRTIQILCRRQKNNPLFVGDPGVGKTAIAEGLAKRITE
;
A
#
# COMPACT_ATOMS: atom_id res chain seq x y z
N MET A 1 -3.89 3.12 20.36
CA MET A 1 -5.34 3.15 20.62
C MET A 1 -6.09 2.73 19.36
N LEU A 2 -7.35 2.29 19.46
CA LEU A 2 -8.20 2.10 18.27
C LEU A 2 -8.77 3.47 17.83
N SER A 3 -8.96 3.67 16.53
CA SER A 3 -9.68 4.86 16.03
C SER A 3 -11.18 4.74 16.36
N GLN A 4 -11.86 5.87 16.52
CA GLN A 4 -13.31 5.87 16.80
C GLN A 4 -14.11 5.16 15.71
N ASN A 5 -13.72 5.33 14.45
CA ASN A 5 -14.36 4.63 13.33
C ASN A 5 -14.18 3.11 13.46
N LEU A 6 -12.97 2.65 13.75
CA LEU A 6 -12.71 1.21 13.91
C LEU A 6 -13.44 0.61 15.11
N GLU A 7 -13.55 1.33 16.23
CA GLU A 7 -14.37 0.88 17.36
C GLU A 7 -15.82 0.66 16.98
N LYS A 8 -16.39 1.58 16.18
CA LYS A 8 -17.73 1.44 15.64
C LYS A 8 -17.85 0.22 14.74
N THR A 9 -16.91 0.05 13.80
CA THR A 9 -16.87 -1.09 12.88
C THR A 9 -16.78 -2.44 13.61
N LEU A 10 -15.99 -2.52 14.68
CA LEU A 10 -15.90 -3.74 15.50
C LEU A 10 -17.19 -4.04 16.23
N ARG A 11 -17.91 -3.02 16.73
CA ARG A 11 -19.24 -3.20 17.31
C ARG A 11 -20.27 -3.67 16.29
N GLU A 12 -20.23 -3.13 15.09
CA GLU A 12 -21.10 -3.54 13.97
C GLU A 12 -20.84 -4.99 13.57
N ALA A 13 -19.59 -5.44 13.51
CA ALA A 13 -19.25 -6.85 13.26
C ALA A 13 -19.82 -7.77 14.35
N TYR A 14 -19.77 -7.36 15.61
CA TYR A 14 -20.35 -8.10 16.72
C TYR A 14 -21.88 -8.13 16.65
N GLN A 15 -22.52 -6.99 16.36
CA GLN A 15 -23.97 -6.88 16.19
C GLN A 15 -24.46 -7.74 15.02
N LEU A 16 -23.71 -7.79 13.94
CA LEU A 16 -24.01 -8.62 12.78
C LEU A 16 -24.07 -10.11 13.17
N ALA A 17 -23.06 -10.60 13.86
CA ALA A 17 -23.04 -11.98 14.36
C ALA A 17 -24.21 -12.26 15.33
N THR A 18 -24.57 -11.30 16.18
CA THR A 18 -25.72 -11.40 17.09
C THR A 18 -27.03 -11.47 16.31
N THR A 19 -27.19 -10.64 15.28
CA THR A 19 -28.41 -10.57 14.45
C THR A 19 -28.65 -11.90 13.72
N TYR A 20 -27.57 -12.51 13.20
CA TYR A 20 -27.65 -13.81 12.54
C TYR A 20 -27.62 -14.99 13.52
N LYS A 21 -27.52 -14.74 14.84
CA LYS A 21 -27.45 -15.74 15.92
C LYS A 21 -26.24 -16.70 15.75
N HIS A 22 -25.12 -16.18 15.29
CA HIS A 22 -23.90 -16.96 15.20
C HIS A 22 -23.18 -17.03 16.57
N GLU A 23 -22.64 -18.19 16.90
CA GLU A 23 -21.86 -18.36 18.14
C GLU A 23 -20.51 -17.61 18.09
N TYR A 24 -19.97 -17.41 16.89
CA TYR A 24 -18.65 -16.79 16.71
C TYR A 24 -18.71 -15.59 15.79
N VAL A 25 -17.96 -14.53 16.17
CA VAL A 25 -17.64 -13.41 15.28
C VAL A 25 -16.40 -13.78 14.46
N THR A 26 -16.57 -13.98 13.17
CA THR A 26 -15.53 -14.42 12.24
C THR A 26 -14.90 -13.26 11.48
N LEU A 27 -13.87 -13.54 10.68
CA LEU A 27 -13.22 -12.54 9.84
C LEU A 27 -14.12 -12.03 8.71
N GLU A 28 -15.11 -12.81 8.30
CA GLU A 28 -16.09 -12.43 7.29
C GLU A 28 -17.05 -11.37 7.83
N HIS A 29 -17.46 -11.48 9.10
CA HIS A 29 -18.23 -10.42 9.80
C HIS A 29 -17.40 -9.12 9.87
N LEU A 30 -16.10 -9.25 10.21
CA LEU A 30 -15.20 -8.11 10.25
C LEU A 30 -15.06 -7.46 8.86
N LEU A 31 -14.83 -8.26 7.81
CA LEU A 31 -14.71 -7.75 6.44
C LEU A 31 -15.99 -7.02 6.03
N PHE A 32 -17.16 -7.61 6.27
CA PHE A 32 -18.44 -6.98 5.95
C PHE A 32 -18.60 -5.60 6.59
N SER A 33 -18.26 -5.48 7.88
CA SER A 33 -18.35 -4.21 8.60
C SER A 33 -17.27 -3.21 8.14
N LEU A 34 -16.07 -3.68 7.73
CA LEU A 34 -15.03 -2.84 7.15
C LEU A 34 -15.43 -2.23 5.80
N LEU A 35 -16.39 -2.83 5.08
CA LEU A 35 -16.93 -2.25 3.84
C LEU A 35 -17.75 -0.96 4.07
N GLU A 36 -18.06 -0.62 5.32
CA GLU A 36 -18.70 0.64 5.72
C GLU A 36 -17.75 1.61 6.44
N ASP A 37 -16.53 1.15 6.76
CA ASP A 37 -15.49 1.99 7.38
C ASP A 37 -14.80 2.88 6.34
N GLN A 38 -14.72 4.19 6.60
CA GLN A 38 -14.20 5.18 5.64
C GLN A 38 -12.72 4.93 5.29
N ASP A 39 -11.91 4.55 6.28
CA ASP A 39 -10.47 4.29 6.07
C ASP A 39 -10.27 3.02 5.25
N ALA A 40 -11.03 1.97 5.54
CA ALA A 40 -11.02 0.72 4.78
C ALA A 40 -11.54 0.91 3.35
N ILE A 41 -12.65 1.64 3.17
CA ILE A 41 -13.21 1.98 1.84
C ILE A 41 -12.18 2.71 0.98
N SER A 42 -11.42 3.63 1.56
CA SER A 42 -10.39 4.39 0.83
C SER A 42 -9.31 3.46 0.27
N VAL A 43 -8.86 2.47 1.06
CA VAL A 43 -7.90 1.45 0.62
C VAL A 43 -8.49 0.55 -0.47
N LEU A 44 -9.72 0.06 -0.27
CA LEU A 44 -10.39 -0.84 -1.22
C LEU A 44 -10.60 -0.15 -2.59
N LYS A 45 -11.06 1.10 -2.59
CA LYS A 45 -11.20 1.89 -3.82
C LYS A 45 -9.87 2.13 -4.53
N ALA A 46 -8.82 2.45 -3.77
CA ALA A 46 -7.48 2.63 -4.33
C ALA A 46 -6.91 1.35 -4.96
N CYS A 47 -7.32 0.18 -4.44
CA CYS A 47 -6.97 -1.12 -4.99
C CYS A 47 -7.92 -1.59 -6.12
N ALA A 48 -8.80 -0.69 -6.64
CA ALA A 48 -9.76 -0.98 -7.70
C ALA A 48 -10.75 -2.13 -7.36
N VAL A 49 -11.11 -2.30 -6.08
CA VAL A 49 -12.08 -3.30 -5.61
C VAL A 49 -13.50 -2.80 -5.86
N ASP A 50 -14.33 -3.64 -6.44
CA ASP A 50 -15.78 -3.41 -6.51
C ASP A 50 -16.43 -3.73 -5.16
N ILE A 51 -16.68 -2.66 -4.37
CA ILE A 51 -17.23 -2.77 -3.02
C ILE A 51 -18.63 -3.39 -3.05
N SER A 52 -19.44 -3.11 -4.07
CA SER A 52 -20.81 -3.60 -4.16
C SER A 52 -20.83 -5.11 -4.38
N ASN A 53 -20.02 -5.60 -5.32
CA ASN A 53 -19.88 -7.03 -5.59
C ASN A 53 -19.25 -7.76 -4.39
N LEU A 54 -18.23 -7.18 -3.77
CA LEU A 54 -17.59 -7.76 -2.58
C LEU A 54 -18.61 -7.87 -1.42
N LYS A 55 -19.40 -6.82 -1.17
CA LYS A 55 -20.43 -6.79 -0.13
C LYS A 55 -21.46 -7.91 -0.35
N GLU A 56 -21.98 -8.05 -1.57
CA GLU A 56 -22.95 -9.08 -1.92
C GLU A 56 -22.38 -10.51 -1.74
N SER A 57 -21.11 -10.71 -2.14
CA SER A 57 -20.45 -12.02 -2.01
C SER A 57 -20.23 -12.41 -0.55
N VAL A 58 -19.77 -11.47 0.28
CA VAL A 58 -19.55 -11.70 1.72
C VAL A 58 -20.87 -11.90 2.45
N GLU A 59 -21.90 -11.12 2.12
CA GLU A 59 -23.23 -11.26 2.72
C GLU A 59 -23.85 -12.62 2.43
N LYS A 60 -23.80 -13.08 1.16
CA LYS A 60 -24.26 -14.41 0.77
C LYS A 60 -23.54 -15.51 1.55
N PHE A 61 -22.23 -15.39 1.73
CA PHE A 61 -21.44 -16.34 2.51
C PHE A 61 -21.87 -16.35 3.98
N ILE A 62 -22.04 -15.20 4.61
CA ILE A 62 -22.48 -15.10 6.01
C ILE A 62 -23.85 -15.75 6.21
N ILE A 63 -24.76 -15.57 5.26
CA ILE A 63 -26.12 -16.10 5.38
C ILE A 63 -26.18 -17.61 5.12
N ASN A 64 -25.49 -18.11 4.09
CA ASN A 64 -25.65 -19.47 3.59
C ASN A 64 -24.60 -20.45 4.15
N ASP A 65 -23.32 -20.04 4.18
CA ASP A 65 -22.23 -20.95 4.48
C ASP A 65 -21.88 -20.98 5.97
N LEU A 66 -22.19 -19.91 6.72
CA LEU A 66 -22.03 -19.88 8.17
C LEU A 66 -23.25 -20.41 8.95
N GLU A 67 -24.19 -21.10 8.25
CA GLU A 67 -25.41 -21.62 8.86
C GLU A 67 -25.12 -22.62 9.99
N ASN A 68 -24.04 -23.38 9.91
CA ASN A 68 -23.57 -24.30 10.96
C ASN A 68 -23.18 -23.63 12.28
N LEU A 69 -23.01 -22.29 12.29
CA LEU A 69 -22.74 -21.51 13.52
C LEU A 69 -24.03 -21.10 14.26
N LYS A 70 -25.21 -21.46 13.72
CA LYS A 70 -26.53 -21.07 14.26
C LYS A 70 -27.11 -22.04 15.28
N GLU A 71 -26.45 -23.17 15.60
CA GLU A 71 -27.01 -24.22 16.46
C GLU A 71 -27.36 -23.70 17.85
N ASN A 72 -28.69 -23.41 18.05
CA ASN A 72 -29.35 -23.15 19.33
C ASN A 72 -28.61 -22.19 20.28
N PHE A 73 -27.83 -21.25 19.73
CA PHE A 73 -27.03 -20.34 20.55
C PHE A 73 -27.90 -19.21 21.11
N THR A 74 -28.00 -19.13 22.43
CA THR A 74 -28.76 -18.10 23.18
C THR A 74 -27.84 -17.14 23.95
N GLY A 75 -26.52 -17.22 23.74
CA GLY A 75 -25.50 -16.43 24.44
C GLY A 75 -24.98 -15.23 23.63
N GLU A 76 -23.93 -14.61 24.14
CA GLU A 76 -23.19 -13.57 23.43
C GLU A 76 -22.13 -14.19 22.50
N PRO A 77 -22.01 -13.70 21.25
CA PRO A 77 -21.00 -14.21 20.30
C PRO A 77 -19.57 -14.07 20.83
N LYS A 78 -18.72 -15.06 20.55
CA LYS A 78 -17.31 -15.05 20.93
C LYS A 78 -16.43 -14.71 19.73
N LEU A 79 -15.35 -13.97 19.94
CA LEU A 79 -14.39 -13.70 18.89
C LEU A 79 -13.61 -14.97 18.53
N THR A 80 -13.50 -15.29 17.25
CA THR A 80 -12.63 -16.37 16.77
C THR A 80 -11.15 -16.06 17.05
N ASN A 81 -10.33 -17.10 17.17
CA ASN A 81 -8.87 -16.95 17.32
C ASN A 81 -8.24 -16.17 16.14
N GLY A 82 -8.76 -16.36 14.90
CA GLY A 82 -8.35 -15.61 13.73
C GLY A 82 -8.62 -14.11 13.87
N PHE A 83 -9.81 -13.76 14.36
CA PHE A 83 -10.19 -12.38 14.61
C PHE A 83 -9.26 -11.71 15.64
N GLN A 84 -8.99 -12.40 16.75
CA GLN A 84 -8.09 -11.89 17.79
C GLN A 84 -6.66 -11.69 17.25
N ARG A 85 -6.13 -12.65 16.46
CA ARG A 85 -4.80 -12.53 15.84
C ARG A 85 -4.71 -11.35 14.89
N VAL A 86 -5.73 -11.12 14.06
CA VAL A 86 -5.77 -9.97 13.13
C VAL A 86 -5.75 -8.66 13.90
N LEU A 87 -6.55 -8.54 14.96
CA LEU A 87 -6.57 -7.34 15.79
C LEU A 87 -5.21 -7.09 16.47
N GLN A 88 -4.60 -8.12 17.03
CA GLN A 88 -3.27 -8.02 17.66
C GLN A 88 -2.19 -7.62 16.65
N ARG A 89 -2.19 -8.21 15.45
CA ARG A 89 -1.23 -7.88 14.39
C ARG A 89 -1.38 -6.44 13.91
N ALA A 90 -2.61 -5.96 13.74
CA ALA A 90 -2.86 -4.57 13.39
C ALA A 90 -2.31 -3.63 14.47
N ALA A 91 -2.54 -3.94 15.76
CA ALA A 91 -2.02 -3.15 16.87
C ALA A 91 -0.48 -3.13 16.91
N ILE A 92 0.17 -4.28 16.79
CA ILE A 92 1.64 -4.39 16.78
C ILE A 92 2.22 -3.62 15.58
N HIS A 93 1.62 -3.73 14.41
CA HIS A 93 2.08 -3.05 13.20
C HIS A 93 2.01 -1.52 13.36
N VAL A 94 0.93 -1.00 13.92
CA VAL A 94 0.75 0.45 14.17
C VAL A 94 1.75 0.93 15.22
N GLN A 95 1.95 0.18 16.29
CA GLN A 95 2.92 0.52 17.32
C GLN A 95 4.36 0.54 16.77
N SER A 96 4.72 -0.42 15.93
CA SER A 96 6.06 -0.47 15.31
C SER A 96 6.30 0.62 14.27
N SER A 97 5.23 1.13 13.64
CA SER A 97 5.31 2.23 12.67
C SER A 97 5.20 3.63 13.28
N GLY A 98 5.15 3.74 14.61
CA GLY A 98 5.07 5.02 15.32
C GLY A 98 3.74 5.78 15.13
N ARG A 99 2.69 5.12 14.65
CA ARG A 99 1.35 5.72 14.52
C ARG A 99 0.57 5.58 15.83
N GLU A 100 -0.30 6.54 16.12
CA GLU A 100 -1.01 6.61 17.40
C GLU A 100 -2.25 5.70 17.47
N SER A 101 -2.91 5.44 16.35
CA SER A 101 -4.17 4.70 16.32
C SER A 101 -4.26 3.67 15.22
N VAL A 102 -4.91 2.55 15.51
CA VAL A 102 -5.26 1.50 14.56
C VAL A 102 -6.53 1.92 13.82
N THR A 103 -6.48 1.90 12.50
CA THR A 103 -7.60 2.28 11.61
C THR A 103 -8.14 1.06 10.85
N GLY A 104 -9.29 1.20 10.18
CA GLY A 104 -9.84 0.18 9.28
C GLY A 104 -8.86 -0.23 8.17
N ALA A 105 -8.08 0.73 7.67
CA ALA A 105 -7.01 0.46 6.70
C ALA A 105 -5.96 -0.54 7.23
N ASN A 106 -5.53 -0.39 8.48
CA ASN A 106 -4.60 -1.33 9.11
C ASN A 106 -5.20 -2.71 9.29
N MET A 107 -6.52 -2.78 9.57
CA MET A 107 -7.24 -4.05 9.67
C MET A 107 -7.29 -4.79 8.34
N ILE A 108 -7.52 -4.11 7.21
CA ILE A 108 -7.46 -4.72 5.88
C ILE A 108 -6.09 -5.36 5.62
N VAL A 109 -4.98 -4.67 5.92
CA VAL A 109 -3.62 -5.25 5.76
C VAL A 109 -3.41 -6.45 6.66
N ALA A 110 -3.90 -6.39 7.91
CA ALA A 110 -3.75 -7.48 8.88
C ALA A 110 -4.57 -8.71 8.49
N LEU A 111 -5.75 -8.55 7.85
CA LEU A 111 -6.58 -9.64 7.34
C LEU A 111 -5.80 -10.57 6.40
N PHE A 112 -4.98 -10.05 5.50
CA PHE A 112 -4.17 -10.85 4.57
C PHE A 112 -3.18 -11.80 5.26
N SER A 113 -2.97 -11.69 6.57
CA SER A 113 -2.15 -12.64 7.33
C SER A 113 -2.85 -13.98 7.58
N GLU A 114 -4.18 -14.02 7.51
CA GLU A 114 -4.99 -15.22 7.69
C GLU A 114 -5.36 -15.82 6.31
N LYS A 115 -4.38 -16.37 5.63
CA LYS A 115 -4.46 -16.80 4.22
C LYS A 115 -5.58 -17.80 3.93
N GLU A 116 -5.98 -18.57 4.92
CA GLU A 116 -7.01 -19.63 4.80
C GLU A 116 -8.43 -19.11 5.08
N SER A 117 -8.61 -17.79 5.37
CA SER A 117 -9.94 -17.25 5.62
C SER A 117 -10.68 -16.93 4.30
N HIS A 118 -11.99 -17.12 4.33
CA HIS A 118 -12.84 -16.73 3.20
C HIS A 118 -12.83 -15.22 2.98
N ALA A 119 -12.63 -14.42 4.03
CA ALA A 119 -12.47 -12.97 3.89
C ALA A 119 -11.30 -12.61 2.95
N VAL A 120 -10.14 -13.27 3.11
CA VAL A 120 -8.98 -13.07 2.21
C VAL A 120 -9.24 -13.62 0.81
N TYR A 121 -9.94 -14.76 0.71
CA TYR A 121 -10.35 -15.31 -0.58
C TYR A 121 -11.20 -14.32 -1.40
N PHE A 122 -12.19 -13.67 -0.80
CA PHE A 122 -13.01 -12.66 -1.47
C PHE A 122 -12.20 -11.43 -1.91
N LEU A 123 -11.24 -10.98 -1.11
CA LEU A 123 -10.34 -9.90 -1.51
C LEU A 123 -9.46 -10.31 -2.70
N HIS A 124 -8.96 -11.55 -2.73
CA HIS A 124 -8.21 -12.08 -3.87
C HIS A 124 -9.05 -12.24 -5.13
N GLN A 125 -10.34 -12.61 -5.01
CA GLN A 125 -11.27 -12.64 -6.15
C GLN A 125 -11.42 -11.25 -6.82
N GLN A 126 -11.29 -10.18 -6.04
CA GLN A 126 -11.27 -8.80 -6.53
C GLN A 126 -9.86 -8.35 -7.00
N ASN A 127 -8.94 -9.30 -7.24
CA ASN A 127 -7.56 -9.04 -7.63
C ASN A 127 -6.80 -8.11 -6.65
N MET A 128 -7.21 -8.03 -5.40
CA MET A 128 -6.52 -7.27 -4.37
C MET A 128 -5.49 -8.13 -3.66
N SER A 129 -4.26 -7.63 -3.55
CA SER A 129 -3.19 -8.25 -2.78
C SER A 129 -2.83 -7.41 -1.54
N ARG A 130 -2.14 -8.06 -0.59
CA ARG A 130 -1.59 -7.34 0.57
C ARG A 130 -0.65 -6.21 0.17
N LEU A 131 0.13 -6.43 -0.90
CA LEU A 131 1.10 -5.44 -1.39
C LEU A 131 0.39 -4.16 -1.85
N ASP A 132 -0.71 -4.29 -2.61
CA ASP A 132 -1.50 -3.16 -3.09
C ASP A 132 -1.99 -2.29 -1.92
N ALA A 133 -2.53 -2.94 -0.87
CA ALA A 133 -2.98 -2.24 0.33
C ALA A 133 -1.84 -1.51 1.05
N VAL A 134 -0.66 -2.16 1.19
CA VAL A 134 0.50 -1.55 1.84
C VAL A 134 1.06 -0.41 1.02
N GLN A 135 1.14 -0.53 -0.29
CA GLN A 135 1.60 0.55 -1.19
C GLN A 135 0.71 1.78 -1.08
N TYR A 136 -0.60 1.59 -1.06
CA TYR A 136 -1.50 2.72 -0.88
C TYR A 136 -1.34 3.39 0.49
N ILE A 137 -1.29 2.61 1.59
CA ILE A 137 -1.19 3.16 2.96
C ILE A 137 0.16 3.86 3.20
N SER A 138 1.24 3.35 2.59
CA SER A 138 2.60 3.89 2.81
C SER A 138 2.98 4.98 1.82
N HIS A 139 2.50 4.91 0.58
CA HIS A 139 2.94 5.75 -0.52
C HIS A 139 1.82 6.47 -1.25
N GLY A 140 0.55 6.19 -0.94
CA GLY A 140 -0.60 6.77 -1.63
C GLY A 140 -0.77 6.28 -3.08
N ILE A 141 -0.06 5.21 -3.47
CA ILE A 141 -0.11 4.68 -4.84
C ILE A 141 -1.38 3.83 -4.99
N SER A 142 -2.25 4.20 -5.93
CA SER A 142 -3.47 3.45 -6.24
C SER A 142 -3.27 2.60 -7.50
N LYS A 143 -3.84 1.39 -7.49
CA LYS A 143 -3.77 0.43 -8.59
C LYS A 143 -4.44 0.96 -9.88
N SER A 144 -5.40 1.87 -9.75
CA SER A 144 -6.03 2.55 -10.88
C SER A 144 -5.06 3.45 -11.66
N ASN A 145 -3.95 3.89 -11.05
CA ASN A 145 -2.93 4.69 -11.73
C ASN A 145 -1.89 3.83 -12.46
N GLU A 146 -1.66 2.57 -12.03
CA GLU A 146 -0.71 1.67 -12.71
C GLU A 146 -1.24 1.13 -14.04
N SER A 147 -2.57 1.06 -14.22
CA SER A 147 -3.17 0.63 -15.48
C SER A 147 -3.05 1.66 -16.62
N PHE A 148 -2.66 2.91 -16.33
CA PHE A 148 -2.42 3.94 -17.34
C PHE A 148 -0.94 4.13 -17.69
N GLU A 149 0.01 3.49 -16.98
CA GLU A 149 1.44 3.60 -17.27
C GLU A 149 1.97 2.50 -18.21
N ASN A 150 1.17 1.49 -18.56
CA ASN A 150 1.58 0.39 -19.46
C ASN A 150 1.04 0.46 -20.87
N GLU A 151 0.33 1.53 -21.24
CA GLU A 151 -0.06 1.75 -22.64
C GLU A 151 0.38 3.15 -23.09
N GLU A 152 1.20 3.14 -24.17
CA GLU A 152 1.56 4.24 -25.07
C GLU A 152 2.73 5.15 -24.67
N PHE A 153 3.93 4.71 -25.04
CA PHE A 153 4.87 5.58 -25.73
C PHE A 153 4.34 5.87 -27.12
N VAL A 154 3.49 6.86 -27.26
CA VAL A 154 3.23 7.53 -28.54
C VAL A 154 3.28 9.02 -28.31
N ASP A 155 4.26 9.60 -29.00
CA ASP A 155 4.53 11.00 -29.19
C ASP A 155 3.26 11.75 -29.68
N SER A 156 2.82 12.75 -28.93
CA SER A 156 1.95 13.80 -29.47
C SER A 156 2.09 15.08 -28.64
N GLN A 157 2.82 16.01 -29.20
CA GLN A 157 2.77 17.42 -28.83
C GLN A 157 1.35 17.95 -29.00
N THR A 158 0.74 18.44 -27.92
CA THR A 158 -0.15 19.62 -28.00
C THR A 158 -0.28 20.26 -26.60
N ASN A 159 -0.06 21.54 -26.58
CA ASN A 159 -0.32 22.48 -25.50
C ASN A 159 -1.78 22.41 -25.04
N ASP A 160 -2.04 22.37 -23.71
CA ASP A 160 -2.93 23.38 -23.13
C ASP A 160 -2.86 23.41 -21.60
N ASN A 161 -2.87 24.62 -21.08
CA ASN A 161 -2.85 25.00 -19.68
C ASN A 161 -4.08 24.46 -18.93
N ASN A 162 -3.86 23.62 -17.92
CA ASN A 162 -4.71 23.58 -16.72
C ASN A 162 -3.92 22.93 -15.56
N GLU A 163 -3.57 23.76 -14.59
CA GLU A 163 -2.95 23.33 -13.33
C GLU A 163 -3.95 22.53 -12.49
N GLN A 164 -4.08 21.22 -12.75
CA GLN A 164 -4.63 20.27 -11.79
C GLN A 164 -3.46 19.44 -11.27
N GLN A 165 -3.20 19.58 -9.96
CA GLN A 165 -2.14 18.92 -9.24
C GLN A 165 -2.25 17.38 -9.42
N LYS A 166 -1.45 16.82 -10.31
CA LYS A 166 -1.21 15.37 -10.38
C LYS A 166 -0.64 14.91 -9.04
N PRO A 167 -1.08 13.77 -8.49
CA PRO A 167 -0.47 13.23 -7.30
C PRO A 167 1.02 12.99 -7.58
N LYS A 168 1.88 13.77 -6.93
CA LYS A 168 3.34 13.64 -7.07
C LYS A 168 3.72 12.26 -6.55
N SER A 169 4.39 11.44 -7.37
CA SER A 169 4.95 10.17 -6.92
C SER A 169 5.84 10.38 -5.69
N ALA A 170 6.00 9.36 -4.83
CA ALA A 170 6.86 9.46 -3.65
C ALA A 170 8.29 9.89 -4.05
N LEU A 171 8.82 9.43 -5.18
CA LEU A 171 10.09 9.89 -5.73
C LEU A 171 10.06 11.40 -6.05
N GLY A 172 8.99 11.91 -6.65
CA GLY A 172 8.85 13.33 -6.97
C GLY A 172 8.68 14.23 -5.73
N GLN A 173 8.26 13.69 -4.59
CA GLN A 173 8.14 14.43 -3.33
C GLN A 173 9.45 14.45 -2.53
N PHE A 174 10.20 13.35 -2.52
CA PHE A 174 11.35 13.17 -1.63
C PHE A 174 12.69 13.06 -2.36
N CYS A 175 12.69 12.95 -3.68
CA CYS A 175 13.91 12.81 -4.49
C CYS A 175 13.99 13.93 -5.54
N ILE A 176 15.21 14.29 -5.88
CA ILE A 176 15.51 15.25 -6.96
C ILE A 176 16.00 14.44 -8.17
N ASN A 177 15.37 14.63 -9.34
CA ASN A 177 15.85 14.05 -10.58
C ASN A 177 17.12 14.79 -11.06
N LEU A 178 18.29 14.18 -10.83
CA LEU A 178 19.57 14.79 -11.19
C LEU A 178 19.75 14.93 -12.69
N ASN A 179 19.15 14.06 -13.52
CA ASN A 179 19.24 14.18 -14.96
C ASN A 179 18.48 15.42 -15.49
N GLU A 180 17.32 15.73 -14.92
CA GLU A 180 16.58 16.96 -15.22
C GLU A 180 17.35 18.20 -14.76
N LYS A 181 17.86 18.18 -13.51
CA LYS A 181 18.70 19.23 -12.97
C LYS A 181 19.95 19.48 -13.84
N SER A 182 20.50 18.43 -14.45
CA SER A 182 21.62 18.53 -15.37
C SER A 182 21.24 19.19 -16.71
N LYS A 183 20.11 18.78 -17.30
CA LYS A 183 19.58 19.38 -18.53
C LYS A 183 19.29 20.87 -18.35
N ASP A 184 18.82 21.28 -17.17
CA ASP A 184 18.58 22.67 -16.80
C ASP A 184 19.88 23.48 -16.57
N GLY A 185 21.06 22.84 -16.68
CA GLY A 185 22.33 23.50 -16.44
C GLY A 185 22.63 23.85 -14.98
N LYS A 186 21.87 23.28 -14.04
CA LYS A 186 21.98 23.55 -12.59
C LYS A 186 23.00 22.66 -11.86
N ILE A 187 23.79 21.89 -12.59
CA ILE A 187 24.86 21.04 -12.04
C ILE A 187 26.22 21.58 -12.45
N ASP A 188 27.07 21.80 -11.45
CA ASP A 188 28.44 22.25 -11.65
C ASP A 188 29.31 21.18 -12.33
N LYS A 189 30.34 21.60 -13.02
CA LYS A 189 31.29 20.68 -13.67
C LYS A 189 32.13 19.97 -12.61
N LEU A 190 32.12 18.62 -12.65
CA LEU A 190 32.99 17.81 -11.81
C LEU A 190 34.46 17.98 -12.22
N ILE A 191 35.31 18.40 -11.27
CA ILE A 191 36.73 18.62 -11.49
C ILE A 191 37.53 17.60 -10.66
N GLY A 192 38.48 16.91 -11.31
CA GLY A 192 39.49 16.10 -10.64
C GLY A 192 39.07 14.68 -10.22
N ARG A 193 37.82 14.23 -10.50
CA ARG A 193 37.30 12.89 -10.12
C ARG A 193 36.95 12.01 -11.32
N SER A 194 37.59 12.17 -12.43
CA SER A 194 37.29 11.43 -13.67
C SER A 194 37.47 9.92 -13.52
N LYS A 195 38.50 9.46 -12.80
CA LYS A 195 38.78 8.02 -12.59
C LYS A 195 37.66 7.34 -11.78
N GLU A 196 37.18 7.97 -10.74
CA GLU A 196 36.09 7.48 -9.91
C GLU A 196 34.77 7.47 -10.70
N LEU A 197 34.54 8.47 -11.53
CA LEU A 197 33.37 8.53 -12.40
C LEU A 197 33.37 7.41 -13.44
N ASP A 198 34.48 7.23 -14.16
CA ASP A 198 34.64 6.16 -15.14
C ASP A 198 34.49 4.78 -14.50
N ARG A 199 35.00 4.60 -13.27
CA ARG A 199 34.84 3.36 -12.52
C ARG A 199 33.36 3.13 -12.15
N THR A 200 32.64 4.18 -11.78
CA THR A 200 31.22 4.11 -11.47
C THR A 200 30.41 3.68 -12.70
N ILE A 201 30.69 4.26 -13.85
CA ILE A 201 30.06 3.90 -15.12
C ILE A 201 30.34 2.41 -15.45
N GLN A 202 31.58 1.97 -15.33
CA GLN A 202 31.93 0.55 -15.55
C GLN A 202 31.16 -0.41 -14.63
N ILE A 203 30.93 -0.02 -13.37
CA ILE A 203 30.15 -0.84 -12.43
C ILE A 203 28.68 -0.86 -12.84
N LEU A 204 28.08 0.27 -13.16
CA LEU A 204 26.67 0.38 -13.57
C LEU A 204 26.40 -0.40 -14.87
N CYS A 205 27.34 -0.47 -15.78
CA CYS A 205 27.20 -1.23 -17.04
C CYS A 205 27.36 -2.76 -16.89
N ARG A 206 27.59 -3.27 -15.68
CA ARG A 206 27.66 -4.72 -15.45
C ARG A 206 26.26 -5.35 -15.48
N ARG A 207 26.20 -6.60 -15.94
CA ARG A 207 24.94 -7.38 -15.91
C ARG A 207 24.51 -7.77 -14.51
N GLN A 208 25.47 -7.93 -13.59
CA GLN A 208 25.23 -8.27 -12.17
C GLN A 208 26.17 -7.46 -11.29
N LYS A 209 25.80 -7.26 -10.02
CA LYS A 209 26.55 -6.47 -9.03
C LYS A 209 26.86 -5.06 -9.53
N ASN A 210 25.85 -4.42 -10.11
CA ASN A 210 25.91 -3.10 -10.74
C ASN A 210 25.62 -1.93 -9.77
N ASN A 211 25.72 -2.17 -8.46
CA ASN A 211 25.45 -1.16 -7.43
C ASN A 211 26.77 -0.57 -6.90
N PRO A 212 27.21 0.62 -7.34
CA PRO A 212 28.39 1.28 -6.81
C PRO A 212 28.10 1.82 -5.40
N LEU A 213 29.06 1.64 -4.48
CA LEU A 213 29.03 2.21 -3.14
C LEU A 213 30.17 3.22 -2.99
N PHE A 214 29.83 4.45 -2.63
CA PHE A 214 30.80 5.50 -2.32
C PHE A 214 31.05 5.58 -0.81
N VAL A 215 32.28 5.28 -0.41
CA VAL A 215 32.72 5.34 0.99
C VAL A 215 33.79 6.41 1.14
N GLY A 216 33.73 7.18 2.23
CA GLY A 216 34.70 8.23 2.55
C GLY A 216 34.15 9.20 3.58
N ASP A 217 35.01 10.09 4.07
CA ASP A 217 34.67 11.09 5.08
C ASP A 217 33.61 12.10 4.60
N PRO A 218 32.90 12.79 5.51
CA PRO A 218 32.03 13.90 5.13
C PRO A 218 32.78 14.97 4.33
N GLY A 219 32.15 15.52 3.28
CA GLY A 219 32.72 16.60 2.48
C GLY A 219 33.69 16.21 1.36
N VAL A 220 34.06 14.93 1.21
CA VAL A 220 35.02 14.49 0.15
C VAL A 220 34.45 14.47 -1.27
N GLY A 221 33.21 14.92 -1.47
CA GLY A 221 32.61 15.04 -2.81
C GLY A 221 31.86 13.81 -3.30
N LYS A 222 31.33 12.92 -2.43
CA LYS A 222 30.53 11.75 -2.83
C LYS A 222 29.29 12.15 -3.65
N THR A 223 28.58 13.17 -3.25
CA THR A 223 27.41 13.71 -3.95
C THR A 223 27.79 14.33 -5.29
N ALA A 224 28.94 15.02 -5.36
CA ALA A 224 29.44 15.61 -6.59
C ALA A 224 29.74 14.55 -7.67
N ILE A 225 30.14 13.33 -7.29
CA ILE A 225 30.31 12.22 -8.23
C ILE A 225 28.95 11.79 -8.81
N ALA A 226 27.88 11.73 -8.01
CA ALA A 226 26.53 11.41 -8.48
C ALA A 226 26.00 12.50 -9.43
N GLU A 227 26.21 13.76 -9.13
CA GLU A 227 25.86 14.90 -9.98
C GLU A 227 26.68 14.89 -11.29
N GLY A 228 27.99 14.62 -11.21
CA GLY A 228 28.85 14.44 -12.37
C GLY A 228 28.45 13.27 -13.26
N LEU A 229 27.96 12.17 -12.65
CA LEU A 229 27.39 11.04 -13.39
C LEU A 229 26.13 11.43 -14.16
N ALA A 230 25.20 12.15 -13.52
CA ALA A 230 23.99 12.64 -14.17
C ALA A 230 24.32 13.55 -15.36
N LYS A 231 25.30 14.41 -15.22
CA LYS A 231 25.80 15.27 -16.30
C LYS A 231 26.35 14.44 -17.46
N ARG A 232 27.16 13.41 -17.17
CA ARG A 232 27.74 12.53 -18.20
C ARG A 232 26.70 11.68 -18.93
N ILE A 233 25.57 11.39 -18.28
CA ILE A 233 24.43 10.64 -18.90
C ILE A 233 23.65 11.56 -19.84
N THR A 234 23.58 12.84 -19.54
CA THR A 234 22.76 13.82 -20.30
C THR A 234 23.54 14.52 -21.43
N GLU A 235 24.88 14.47 -21.43
CA GLU A 235 25.77 14.91 -22.51
C GLU A 235 25.80 13.85 -23.64
#